data_3466848b1321625e549a6a79ff0f9653
#
_entry.id   3466848b1321625e549a6a79ff0f9653
#
_cell.length_a   1.000
_cell.length_b   1.000
_cell.length_c   1.000
_cell.angle_alpha   90.00
_cell.angle_beta   90.00
_cell.angle_gamma   90.00
#
_symmetry.space_group_name_H-M   'P 1'
#
loop_
_entity.id
_entity.type
_entity.pdbx_description
1 polymer ?
#
loop_
_entity_poly.entity_id
_entity_poly.type
_entity_poly.pdbx_seq_one_letter_code
_entity_poly.pdbx_strand_id
1 'polypeptide(L)'
;MTAIYSSRVRPSAIVGLAPIKLDVSQFWMTDQTTSHATSGGIPKSLFMFSIIYGGMVCIAGVLGNKQVSLGPLAVEAGIFPFLLLVILSSAVAALHGKIIADRLVKYGFIPLIASILLTLLVLSLPPSPKMDVKYLDAFNTMMGQTPRIWLAGIIAYGVSQMLNVYLFDRLKDTVGKYVALRGAIAAVLSQIIDTLLFVSIAFYGVFPIMDLLFGQMLAKVVLSMIMVPLLITFFVSYGHKLDGTNPKAVSAHDH
;
A
#
# COMPACT_ATOMS: atom_id res chain seq x y z
N MET A 1 29.10 -27.53 70.88
CA MET A 1 28.86 -28.98 70.89
C MET A 1 28.83 -29.41 69.43
N THR A 2 29.92 -29.91 68.93
CA THR A 2 30.18 -31.30 68.50
C THR A 2 29.46 -31.65 67.20
N ALA A 3 30.01 -32.07 66.14
CA ALA A 3 31.26 -32.63 65.64
C ALA A 3 30.97 -33.25 64.26
N ILE A 4 31.83 -33.01 63.29
CA ILE A 4 32.50 -33.97 62.43
C ILE A 4 31.64 -35.06 61.75
N TYR A 5 31.62 -35.09 60.40
CA TYR A 5 32.05 -36.29 59.68
C TYR A 5 32.65 -35.95 58.30
N SER A 6 33.92 -36.29 58.18
CA SER A 6 34.72 -36.29 56.98
C SER A 6 34.53 -37.65 56.25
N SER A 7 34.25 -37.57 54.93
CA SER A 7 34.61 -38.72 54.08
C SER A 7 35.17 -38.22 52.74
N ARG A 8 36.43 -38.41 52.59
CA ARG A 8 37.26 -38.23 51.40
C ARG A 8 36.94 -39.33 50.39
N VAL A 9 36.41 -38.99 49.25
CA VAL A 9 36.43 -39.88 48.09
C VAL A 9 37.30 -39.21 47.01
N ARG A 10 38.35 -39.91 46.60
CA ARG A 10 39.22 -39.51 45.48
C ARG A 10 38.50 -39.87 44.18
N PRO A 11 38.47 -38.98 43.18
CA PRO A 11 38.12 -39.38 41.84
C PRO A 11 39.40 -39.74 41.07
N SER A 12 39.33 -40.88 40.45
CA SER A 12 40.26 -41.41 39.45
C SER A 12 40.22 -40.51 38.19
N ALA A 13 41.39 -40.36 37.59
CA ALA A 13 41.68 -39.64 36.37
C ALA A 13 40.82 -40.10 35.20
N ILE A 14 40.19 -39.13 34.51
CA ILE A 14 39.78 -39.23 33.11
C ILE A 14 40.28 -37.98 32.38
N VAL A 15 41.11 -38.27 31.44
CA VAL A 15 41.71 -37.59 30.32
C VAL A 15 41.04 -36.24 29.89
N GLY A 16 41.85 -35.20 29.91
CA GLY A 16 42.04 -34.18 28.86
C GLY A 16 40.81 -33.51 28.25
N LEU A 17 40.21 -32.54 28.98
CA LEU A 17 39.49 -31.42 28.35
C LEU A 17 39.93 -30.13 29.07
N ALA A 18 40.59 -29.27 28.33
CA ALA A 18 40.96 -27.96 28.80
C ALA A 18 39.69 -27.18 29.20
N PRO A 19 39.69 -26.40 30.28
CA PRO A 19 38.52 -25.62 30.66
C PRO A 19 38.27 -24.56 29.58
N ILE A 20 37.14 -24.67 28.88
CA ILE A 20 36.62 -23.60 28.03
C ILE A 20 36.30 -22.45 28.99
N LYS A 21 37.17 -21.45 29.03
CA LYS A 21 36.85 -20.15 29.63
C LYS A 21 35.84 -19.49 28.71
N LEU A 22 34.56 -19.69 29.00
CA LEU A 22 33.49 -18.83 28.44
C LEU A 22 33.68 -17.43 28.99
N ASP A 23 34.27 -16.57 28.17
CA ASP A 23 34.38 -15.16 28.47
C ASP A 23 32.99 -14.51 28.26
N VAL A 24 32.23 -14.50 29.34
CA VAL A 24 30.88 -13.91 29.37
C VAL A 24 30.90 -12.42 29.03
N SER A 25 32.07 -11.76 29.11
CA SER A 25 32.22 -10.35 28.74
C SER A 25 32.05 -10.12 27.24
N GLN A 26 32.43 -11.08 26.41
CA GLN A 26 32.27 -11.02 24.94
C GLN A 26 30.79 -11.16 24.53
N PHE A 27 29.98 -11.90 25.30
CA PHE A 27 28.54 -12.05 25.04
C PHE A 27 27.77 -10.75 25.27
N TRP A 28 28.17 -9.95 26.27
CA TRP A 28 27.53 -8.66 26.56
C TRP A 28 28.06 -7.52 25.70
N MET A 29 29.26 -7.62 25.12
CA MET A 29 29.81 -6.60 24.20
C MET A 29 29.26 -6.69 22.78
N THR A 30 28.82 -7.87 22.32
CA THR A 30 28.21 -8.05 20.99
C THR A 30 26.78 -7.48 20.91
N ASP A 31 26.14 -7.26 22.06
CA ASP A 31 24.76 -6.76 22.10
C ASP A 31 24.67 -5.22 22.12
N GLN A 32 25.82 -4.53 22.25
CA GLN A 32 25.86 -3.06 22.29
C GLN A 32 26.12 -2.39 20.93
N THR A 33 26.50 -3.13 19.90
CA THR A 33 26.82 -2.58 18.58
C THR A 33 25.65 -2.64 17.58
N THR A 34 24.51 -3.21 17.96
CA THR A 34 23.28 -3.21 17.15
C THR A 34 22.13 -2.40 17.76
N SER A 35 22.39 -1.63 18.81
CA SER A 35 21.39 -0.78 19.45
C SER A 35 21.36 0.64 18.85
N HIS A 36 21.28 0.77 17.53
CA HIS A 36 20.40 1.75 16.92
C HIS A 36 19.03 1.09 16.71
N ALA A 37 18.48 0.50 17.77
CA ALA A 37 17.06 0.20 17.85
C ALA A 37 16.34 1.55 17.77
N THR A 38 15.85 1.86 16.55
CA THR A 38 14.76 2.78 16.32
C THR A 38 13.79 2.70 17.48
N SER A 39 13.60 3.82 18.17
CA SER A 39 12.46 4.03 19.07
C SER A 39 11.23 3.39 18.42
N GLY A 40 10.53 2.47 19.11
CA GLY A 40 9.48 1.60 18.57
C GLY A 40 8.21 2.33 18.09
N GLY A 41 8.35 3.45 17.40
CA GLY A 41 7.29 4.22 16.76
C GLY A 41 7.14 3.85 15.29
N ILE A 42 5.92 3.94 14.79
CA ILE A 42 5.62 3.79 13.35
C ILE A 42 6.42 4.86 12.58
N PRO A 43 7.12 4.50 11.48
CA PRO A 43 7.82 5.47 10.63
C PRO A 43 6.88 6.59 10.19
N LYS A 44 7.35 7.83 10.25
CA LYS A 44 6.50 9.01 9.94
C LYS A 44 5.98 8.96 8.51
N SER A 45 6.80 8.50 7.58
CA SER A 45 6.41 8.33 6.17
C SER A 45 5.27 7.30 6.05
N LEU A 46 5.39 6.15 6.71
CA LEU A 46 4.37 5.10 6.68
C LEU A 46 3.04 5.61 7.25
N PHE A 47 3.08 6.29 8.39
CA PHE A 47 1.87 6.85 9.02
C PHE A 47 1.18 7.85 8.10
N MET A 48 1.93 8.83 7.56
CA MET A 48 1.39 9.85 6.68
C MET A 48 0.84 9.27 5.38
N PHE A 49 1.59 8.36 4.74
CA PHE A 49 1.16 7.73 3.49
C PHE A 49 -0.07 6.85 3.69
N SER A 50 -0.20 6.19 4.84
CA SER A 50 -1.40 5.40 5.17
C SER A 50 -2.65 6.26 5.33
N ILE A 51 -2.54 7.45 5.95
CA ILE A 51 -3.66 8.40 6.08
C ILE A 51 -4.10 8.89 4.69
N ILE A 52 -3.15 9.32 3.86
CA ILE A 52 -3.45 9.79 2.49
C ILE A 52 -4.07 8.64 1.68
N TYR A 53 -3.50 7.43 1.78
CA TYR A 53 -4.00 6.24 1.09
C TYR A 53 -5.46 5.97 1.44
N GLY A 54 -5.80 5.91 2.72
CA GLY A 54 -7.18 5.71 3.18
C GLY A 54 -8.14 6.80 2.70
N GLY A 55 -7.72 8.07 2.75
CA GLY A 55 -8.51 9.18 2.21
C GLY A 55 -8.76 9.07 0.71
N MET A 56 -7.75 8.67 -0.07
CA MET A 56 -7.88 8.48 -1.52
C MET A 56 -8.79 7.31 -1.87
N VAL A 57 -8.75 6.23 -1.09
CA VAL A 57 -9.67 5.10 -1.27
C VAL A 57 -11.12 5.55 -1.11
N CYS A 58 -11.44 6.35 -0.10
CA CYS A 58 -12.80 6.83 0.14
C CYS A 58 -13.29 7.77 -0.96
N ILE A 59 -12.44 8.72 -1.40
CA ILE A 59 -12.85 9.75 -2.35
C ILE A 59 -12.90 9.26 -3.80
N ALA A 60 -12.20 8.17 -4.13
CA ALA A 60 -12.10 7.65 -5.49
C ALA A 60 -13.49 7.33 -6.08
N GLY A 61 -14.36 6.67 -5.30
CA GLY A 61 -15.72 6.35 -5.72
C GLY A 61 -16.60 7.59 -5.95
N VAL A 62 -16.45 8.62 -5.13
CA VAL A 62 -17.19 9.87 -5.26
C VAL A 62 -16.76 10.63 -6.52
N LEU A 63 -15.45 10.79 -6.73
CA LEU A 63 -14.91 11.48 -7.90
C LEU A 63 -15.16 10.71 -9.20
N GLY A 64 -15.28 9.39 -9.15
CA GLY A 64 -15.61 8.55 -10.29
C GLY A 64 -16.94 8.90 -10.96
N ASN A 65 -17.86 9.56 -10.23
CA ASN A 65 -19.14 10.01 -10.80
C ASN A 65 -18.99 11.19 -11.80
N LYS A 66 -17.83 11.85 -11.82
CA LYS A 66 -17.58 12.93 -12.76
C LYS A 66 -16.69 12.47 -13.91
N GLN A 67 -17.15 12.63 -15.14
CA GLN A 67 -16.30 12.50 -16.31
C GLN A 67 -15.60 13.84 -16.61
N VAL A 68 -14.31 13.77 -16.91
CA VAL A 68 -13.47 14.92 -17.29
C VAL A 68 -12.88 14.67 -18.66
N SER A 69 -12.70 15.73 -19.43
CA SER A 69 -12.05 15.66 -20.74
C SER A 69 -10.54 15.85 -20.59
N LEU A 70 -9.77 14.88 -21.02
CA LEU A 70 -8.32 14.95 -21.15
C LEU A 70 -7.95 14.93 -22.63
N GLY A 71 -7.93 16.11 -23.27
CA GLY A 71 -7.85 16.22 -24.71
C GLY A 71 -9.08 15.59 -25.37
N PRO A 72 -8.90 14.63 -26.30
CA PRO A 72 -10.01 13.95 -26.97
C PRO A 72 -10.65 12.82 -26.13
N LEU A 73 -10.05 12.47 -24.97
CA LEU A 73 -10.49 11.35 -24.16
C LEU A 73 -11.40 11.81 -23.01
N ALA A 74 -12.53 11.13 -22.84
CA ALA A 74 -13.38 11.26 -21.66
C ALA A 74 -13.00 10.18 -20.65
N VAL A 75 -12.66 10.60 -19.43
CA VAL A 75 -12.23 9.71 -18.36
C VAL A 75 -12.95 10.02 -17.06
N GLU A 76 -13.14 9.02 -16.22
CA GLU A 76 -13.68 9.21 -14.88
C GLU A 76 -12.66 9.94 -14.00
N ALA A 77 -13.07 10.97 -13.26
CA ALA A 77 -12.18 11.72 -12.39
C ALA A 77 -11.62 10.89 -11.22
N GLY A 78 -12.20 9.72 -10.93
CA GLY A 78 -11.68 8.73 -10.01
C GLY A 78 -10.28 8.21 -10.36
N ILE A 79 -9.83 8.38 -11.61
CA ILE A 79 -8.47 8.02 -12.03
C ILE A 79 -7.38 8.73 -11.20
N PHE A 80 -7.58 9.99 -10.81
CA PHE A 80 -6.57 10.78 -10.08
C PHE A 80 -6.29 10.20 -8.68
N PRO A 81 -7.29 10.00 -7.79
CA PRO A 81 -7.03 9.35 -6.52
C PRO A 81 -6.55 7.90 -6.70
N PHE A 82 -7.01 7.19 -7.73
CA PHE A 82 -6.57 5.82 -7.98
C PHE A 82 -5.09 5.75 -8.37
N LEU A 83 -4.59 6.65 -9.21
CA LEU A 83 -3.16 6.78 -9.51
C LEU A 83 -2.34 7.08 -8.25
N LEU A 84 -2.86 7.93 -7.37
CA LEU A 84 -2.19 8.23 -6.12
C LEU A 84 -2.10 7.00 -5.19
N LEU A 85 -3.12 6.14 -5.18
CA LEU A 85 -3.06 4.84 -4.47
C LEU A 85 -1.93 3.95 -5.00
N VAL A 86 -1.79 3.84 -6.33
CA VAL A 86 -0.72 3.08 -6.99
C VAL A 86 0.65 3.64 -6.62
N ILE A 87 0.81 4.96 -6.64
CA ILE A 87 2.06 5.65 -6.30
C ILE A 87 2.41 5.43 -4.84
N LEU A 88 1.46 5.63 -3.93
CA LEU A 88 1.68 5.48 -2.49
C LEU A 88 2.00 4.04 -2.09
N SER A 89 1.27 3.05 -2.63
CA SER A 89 1.57 1.63 -2.37
C SER A 89 2.96 1.24 -2.89
N SER A 90 3.36 1.75 -4.05
CA SER A 90 4.70 1.53 -4.60
C SER A 90 5.78 2.27 -3.81
N ALA A 91 5.51 3.49 -3.33
CA ALA A 91 6.43 4.24 -2.47
C ALA A 91 6.63 3.54 -1.12
N VAL A 92 5.56 3.03 -0.50
CA VAL A 92 5.64 2.22 0.72
C VAL A 92 6.40 0.93 0.47
N ALA A 93 6.19 0.27 -0.68
CA ALA A 93 6.96 -0.92 -1.06
C ALA A 93 8.46 -0.62 -1.23
N ALA A 94 8.81 0.57 -1.75
CA ALA A 94 10.19 1.00 -1.90
C ALA A 94 10.87 1.33 -0.55
N LEU A 95 10.15 1.98 0.37
CA LEU A 95 10.68 2.47 1.64
C LEU A 95 10.64 1.41 2.76
N HIS A 96 9.57 0.63 2.82
CA HIS A 96 9.26 -0.26 3.94
C HIS A 96 9.10 -1.73 3.53
N GLY A 97 9.28 -2.02 2.25
CA GLY A 97 9.19 -3.37 1.70
C GLY A 97 7.78 -3.84 1.37
N LYS A 98 7.74 -4.93 0.59
CA LYS A 98 6.51 -5.51 0.03
C LYS A 98 5.48 -5.90 1.10
N ILE A 99 5.92 -6.50 2.20
CA ILE A 99 5.02 -6.99 3.26
C ILE A 99 4.18 -5.85 3.86
N ILE A 100 4.80 -4.69 4.08
CA ILE A 100 4.11 -3.50 4.63
C ILE A 100 3.17 -2.91 3.57
N ALA A 101 3.61 -2.85 2.30
CA ALA A 101 2.76 -2.39 1.20
C ALA A 101 1.53 -3.30 0.99
N ASP A 102 1.70 -4.62 1.04
CA ASP A 102 0.59 -5.59 0.98
C ASP A 102 -0.41 -5.39 2.13
N ARG A 103 0.09 -5.09 3.35
CA ARG A 103 -0.77 -4.76 4.50
C ARG A 103 -1.51 -3.44 4.29
N LEU A 104 -0.84 -2.42 3.76
CA LEU A 104 -1.47 -1.13 3.44
C LEU A 104 -2.65 -1.33 2.48
N VAL A 105 -2.45 -2.09 1.39
CA VAL A 105 -3.51 -2.40 0.41
C VAL A 105 -4.67 -3.15 1.09
N LYS A 106 -4.37 -4.19 1.86
CA LYS A 106 -5.40 -4.97 2.56
C LYS A 106 -6.19 -4.13 3.57
N TYR A 107 -5.52 -3.29 4.34
CA TYR A 107 -6.18 -2.40 5.29
C TYR A 107 -6.94 -1.26 4.61
N GLY A 108 -6.61 -0.91 3.36
CA GLY A 108 -7.36 0.00 2.51
C GLY A 108 -8.80 -0.45 2.24
N PHE A 109 -9.11 -1.76 2.37
CA PHE A 109 -10.50 -2.24 2.30
C PHE A 109 -11.34 -1.77 3.49
N ILE A 110 -10.75 -1.52 4.66
CA ILE A 110 -11.49 -1.09 5.84
C ILE A 110 -12.18 0.27 5.60
N PRO A 111 -11.46 1.35 5.24
CA PRO A 111 -12.10 2.62 4.93
C PRO A 111 -13.02 2.54 3.71
N LEU A 112 -12.70 1.70 2.71
CA LEU A 112 -13.56 1.49 1.55
C LEU A 112 -14.92 0.91 1.95
N ILE A 113 -14.92 -0.20 2.67
CA ILE A 113 -16.15 -0.87 3.10
C ILE A 113 -16.92 0.03 4.07
N ALA A 114 -16.22 0.68 5.01
CA ALA A 114 -16.84 1.60 5.96
C ALA A 114 -17.54 2.78 5.24
N SER A 115 -16.90 3.36 4.21
CA SER A 115 -17.51 4.45 3.43
C SER A 115 -18.73 3.98 2.63
N ILE A 116 -18.70 2.77 2.07
CA ILE A 116 -19.85 2.18 1.37
C ILE A 116 -21.01 1.94 2.34
N LEU A 117 -20.76 1.32 3.49
CA LEU A 117 -21.78 1.06 4.49
C LEU A 117 -22.39 2.35 5.05
N LEU A 118 -21.55 3.36 5.30
CA LEU A 118 -22.02 4.67 5.74
C LEU A 118 -22.87 5.36 4.67
N THR A 119 -22.47 5.28 3.40
CA THR A 119 -23.24 5.81 2.28
C THR A 119 -24.61 5.12 2.17
N LEU A 120 -24.66 3.79 2.28
CA LEU A 120 -25.90 3.02 2.29
C LEU A 120 -26.82 3.42 3.46
N LEU A 121 -26.23 3.58 4.65
CA LEU A 121 -26.96 4.03 5.82
C LEU A 121 -27.57 5.41 5.58
N VAL A 122 -26.79 6.37 5.08
CA VAL A 122 -27.28 7.72 4.80
C VAL A 122 -28.36 7.75 3.73
N LEU A 123 -28.23 6.94 2.68
CA LEU A 123 -29.27 6.79 1.63
C LEU A 123 -30.57 6.18 2.16
N SER A 124 -30.52 5.37 3.21
CA SER A 124 -31.71 4.75 3.83
C SER A 124 -32.48 5.70 4.77
N LEU A 125 -31.84 6.78 5.20
CA LEU A 125 -32.47 7.75 6.10
C LEU A 125 -33.46 8.64 5.33
N PRO A 126 -34.61 8.99 5.94
CA PRO A 126 -35.58 9.90 5.31
C PRO A 126 -34.97 11.29 5.16
N PRO A 127 -35.19 11.95 3.99
CA PRO A 127 -34.68 13.29 3.79
C PRO A 127 -35.37 14.32 4.71
N SER A 128 -34.64 15.38 5.08
CA SER A 128 -35.23 16.48 5.82
C SER A 128 -36.30 17.19 4.99
N PRO A 129 -37.48 17.54 5.59
CA PRO A 129 -38.51 18.31 4.88
C PRO A 129 -38.02 19.70 4.38
N LYS A 130 -36.89 20.18 4.91
CA LYS A 130 -36.26 21.45 4.51
C LYS A 130 -35.28 21.31 3.36
N MET A 131 -34.96 20.08 2.94
CA MET A 131 -34.02 19.83 1.85
C MET A 131 -34.72 20.06 0.51
N ASP A 132 -34.10 20.91 -0.34
CA ASP A 132 -34.57 21.10 -1.71
C ASP A 132 -34.47 19.79 -2.51
N VAL A 133 -35.55 19.47 -3.24
CA VAL A 133 -35.68 18.25 -4.05
C VAL A 133 -34.51 18.10 -5.04
N LYS A 134 -34.07 19.21 -5.64
CA LYS A 134 -32.97 19.22 -6.58
C LYS A 134 -31.67 18.70 -5.98
N TYR A 135 -31.34 19.07 -4.73
CA TYR A 135 -30.14 18.60 -4.05
C TYR A 135 -30.28 17.15 -3.58
N LEU A 136 -31.49 16.75 -3.19
CA LEU A 136 -31.80 15.37 -2.85
C LEU A 136 -31.61 14.44 -4.06
N ASP A 137 -32.15 14.81 -5.20
CA ASP A 137 -32.04 14.04 -6.44
C ASP A 137 -30.58 13.95 -6.92
N ALA A 138 -29.84 15.06 -6.86
CA ALA A 138 -28.43 15.08 -7.18
C ALA A 138 -27.61 14.17 -6.25
N PHE A 139 -27.87 14.21 -4.94
CA PHE A 139 -27.21 13.35 -3.95
C PHE A 139 -27.51 11.88 -4.22
N ASN A 140 -28.79 11.53 -4.39
CA ASN A 140 -29.22 10.15 -4.67
C ASN A 140 -28.63 9.62 -5.98
N THR A 141 -28.57 10.46 -7.03
CA THR A 141 -27.96 10.10 -8.31
C THR A 141 -26.47 9.83 -8.17
N MET A 142 -25.75 10.68 -7.43
CA MET A 142 -24.29 10.54 -7.25
C MET A 142 -23.90 9.42 -6.31
N MET A 143 -24.64 9.23 -5.21
CA MET A 143 -24.29 8.28 -4.15
C MET A 143 -25.00 6.93 -4.31
N GLY A 144 -26.13 6.89 -5.02
CA GLY A 144 -26.94 5.69 -5.23
C GLY A 144 -26.40 4.75 -6.30
N GLN A 145 -25.09 4.54 -6.36
CA GLN A 145 -24.51 3.58 -7.30
C GLN A 145 -25.07 2.18 -7.09
N THR A 146 -25.23 1.45 -8.19
CA THR A 146 -25.73 0.08 -8.08
C THR A 146 -24.77 -0.80 -7.30
N PRO A 147 -25.28 -1.78 -6.54
CA PRO A 147 -24.43 -2.74 -5.81
C PRO A 147 -23.39 -3.44 -6.71
N ARG A 148 -23.72 -3.61 -7.99
CA ARG A 148 -22.82 -4.19 -8.99
C ARG A 148 -21.60 -3.31 -9.24
N ILE A 149 -21.75 -1.99 -9.31
CA ILE A 149 -20.64 -1.03 -9.49
C ILE A 149 -19.73 -1.04 -8.25
N TRP A 150 -20.30 -1.08 -7.05
CA TRP A 150 -19.51 -1.18 -5.82
C TRP A 150 -18.72 -2.47 -5.74
N LEU A 151 -19.37 -3.61 -6.06
CA LEU A 151 -18.69 -4.91 -6.10
C LEU A 151 -17.56 -4.90 -7.13
N ALA A 152 -17.81 -4.34 -8.32
CA ALA A 152 -16.78 -4.17 -9.35
C ALA A 152 -15.59 -3.35 -8.83
N GLY A 153 -15.85 -2.24 -8.13
CA GLY A 153 -14.82 -1.40 -7.52
C GLY A 153 -14.00 -2.14 -6.47
N ILE A 154 -14.63 -2.89 -5.58
CA ILE A 154 -13.94 -3.69 -4.55
C ILE A 154 -13.02 -4.74 -5.20
N ILE A 155 -13.53 -5.48 -6.18
CA ILE A 155 -12.77 -6.55 -6.85
C ILE A 155 -11.62 -5.94 -7.67
N ALA A 156 -11.89 -4.92 -8.49
CA ALA A 156 -10.89 -4.27 -9.31
C ALA A 156 -9.79 -3.64 -8.45
N TYR A 157 -10.15 -2.90 -7.40
CA TYR A 157 -9.21 -2.34 -6.43
C TYR A 157 -8.32 -3.42 -5.81
N GLY A 158 -8.93 -4.48 -5.28
CA GLY A 158 -8.18 -5.54 -4.59
C GLY A 158 -7.17 -6.22 -5.49
N VAL A 159 -7.61 -6.64 -6.67
CA VAL A 159 -6.73 -7.35 -7.63
C VAL A 159 -5.65 -6.42 -8.18
N SER A 160 -6.03 -5.22 -8.63
CA SER A 160 -5.09 -4.30 -9.27
C SER A 160 -4.04 -3.74 -8.30
N GLN A 161 -4.41 -3.39 -7.08
CA GLN A 161 -3.48 -2.86 -6.08
C GLN A 161 -2.52 -3.94 -5.56
N MET A 162 -3.00 -5.16 -5.31
CA MET A 162 -2.12 -6.27 -4.95
C MET A 162 -1.16 -6.61 -6.09
N LEU A 163 -1.66 -6.61 -7.33
CA LEU A 163 -0.84 -6.82 -8.52
C LEU A 163 0.22 -5.72 -8.65
N ASN A 164 -0.14 -4.46 -8.42
CA ASN A 164 0.81 -3.34 -8.47
C ASN A 164 1.97 -3.54 -7.48
N VAL A 165 1.68 -3.85 -6.22
CA VAL A 165 2.71 -4.09 -5.20
C VAL A 165 3.56 -5.31 -5.57
N TYR A 166 2.94 -6.39 -6.03
CA TYR A 166 3.65 -7.60 -6.47
C TYR A 166 4.60 -7.33 -7.64
N LEU A 167 4.12 -6.66 -8.69
CA LEU A 167 4.93 -6.32 -9.85
C LEU A 167 6.05 -5.34 -9.51
N PHE A 168 5.75 -4.32 -8.70
CA PHE A 168 6.75 -3.36 -8.25
C PHE A 168 7.91 -4.04 -7.51
N ASP A 169 7.60 -4.98 -6.63
CA ASP A 169 8.61 -5.74 -5.89
C ASP A 169 9.38 -6.70 -6.82
N ARG A 170 8.66 -7.46 -7.67
CA ARG A 170 9.27 -8.44 -8.58
C ARG A 170 10.22 -7.80 -9.59
N LEU A 171 9.91 -6.60 -10.06
CA LEU A 171 10.76 -5.84 -10.96
C LEU A 171 12.07 -5.37 -10.31
N LYS A 172 12.24 -5.49 -8.99
CA LYS A 172 13.50 -5.21 -8.31
C LYS A 172 14.64 -6.06 -8.86
N ASP A 173 14.36 -7.33 -9.14
CA ASP A 173 15.35 -8.29 -9.62
C ASP A 173 15.77 -8.03 -11.08
N THR A 174 14.88 -7.44 -11.90
CA THR A 174 15.10 -7.25 -13.35
C THR A 174 15.53 -5.82 -13.68
N VAL A 175 14.89 -4.82 -13.09
CA VAL A 175 15.08 -3.39 -13.38
C VAL A 175 16.00 -2.72 -12.35
N GLY A 176 16.27 -3.40 -11.22
CA GLY A 176 17.19 -2.93 -10.18
C GLY A 176 16.73 -1.66 -9.46
N LYS A 177 17.64 -0.69 -9.33
CA LYS A 177 17.47 0.53 -8.51
C LYS A 177 16.49 1.57 -9.10
N TYR A 178 16.03 1.41 -10.32
CA TYR A 178 15.21 2.43 -11.00
C TYR A 178 13.76 2.41 -10.53
N VAL A 179 13.51 2.98 -9.34
CA VAL A 179 12.18 3.05 -8.68
C VAL A 179 11.10 3.63 -9.60
N ALA A 180 11.44 4.70 -10.34
CA ALA A 180 10.51 5.35 -11.28
C ALA A 180 10.07 4.41 -12.40
N LEU A 181 10.99 3.64 -12.99
CA LEU A 181 10.69 2.71 -14.08
C LEU A 181 9.89 1.50 -13.56
N ARG A 182 10.28 0.95 -12.40
CA ARG A 182 9.52 -0.11 -11.73
C ARG A 182 8.08 0.32 -11.44
N GLY A 183 7.92 1.53 -10.90
CA GLY A 183 6.63 2.12 -10.61
C GLY A 183 5.78 2.31 -11.87
N ALA A 184 6.35 2.84 -12.94
CA ALA A 184 5.65 3.04 -14.20
C ALA A 184 5.15 1.71 -14.81
N ILE A 185 6.01 0.69 -14.88
CA ILE A 185 5.64 -0.62 -15.43
C ILE A 185 4.56 -1.29 -14.57
N ALA A 186 4.76 -1.33 -13.25
CA ALA A 186 3.80 -1.91 -12.33
C ALA A 186 2.44 -1.19 -12.41
N ALA A 187 2.46 0.15 -12.45
CA ALA A 187 1.26 0.96 -12.57
C ALA A 187 0.50 0.69 -13.87
N VAL A 188 1.18 0.73 -15.01
CA VAL A 188 0.54 0.49 -16.32
C VAL A 188 -0.14 -0.87 -16.35
N LEU A 189 0.56 -1.94 -15.95
CA LEU A 189 0.01 -3.30 -15.96
C LEU A 189 -1.17 -3.45 -14.98
N SER A 190 -1.04 -2.92 -13.77
CA SER A 190 -2.13 -2.98 -12.79
C SER A 190 -3.35 -2.16 -13.21
N GLN A 191 -3.16 -1.01 -13.86
CA GLN A 191 -4.25 -0.17 -14.36
C GLN A 191 -5.00 -0.80 -15.54
N ILE A 192 -4.31 -1.54 -16.39
CA ILE A 192 -4.96 -2.32 -17.45
C ILE A 192 -5.89 -3.37 -16.83
N ILE A 193 -5.39 -4.14 -15.87
CA ILE A 193 -6.19 -5.16 -15.17
C ILE A 193 -7.35 -4.53 -14.39
N ASP A 194 -7.11 -3.41 -13.72
CA ASP A 194 -8.16 -2.65 -13.04
C ASP A 194 -9.30 -2.28 -13.99
N THR A 195 -8.98 -1.69 -15.13
CA THR A 195 -9.98 -1.25 -16.10
C THR A 195 -10.75 -2.43 -16.69
N LEU A 196 -10.05 -3.51 -17.04
CA LEU A 196 -10.67 -4.73 -17.54
C LEU A 196 -11.67 -5.30 -16.53
N LEU A 197 -11.27 -5.43 -15.27
CA LEU A 197 -12.13 -5.98 -14.22
C LEU A 197 -13.30 -5.05 -13.92
N PHE A 198 -13.02 -3.77 -13.69
CA PHE A 198 -14.06 -2.82 -13.31
C PHE A 198 -15.12 -2.68 -14.41
N VAL A 199 -14.72 -2.37 -15.64
CA VAL A 199 -15.65 -2.15 -16.75
C VAL A 199 -16.44 -3.42 -17.09
N SER A 200 -15.76 -4.57 -17.10
CA SER A 200 -16.44 -5.84 -17.37
C SER A 200 -17.46 -6.20 -16.29
N ILE A 201 -17.10 -6.10 -15.02
CA ILE A 201 -18.02 -6.45 -13.94
C ILE A 201 -19.15 -5.42 -13.82
N ALA A 202 -18.84 -4.12 -13.90
CA ALA A 202 -19.82 -3.06 -13.73
C ALA A 202 -20.83 -2.99 -14.88
N PHE A 203 -20.39 -3.14 -16.13
CA PHE A 203 -21.17 -2.73 -17.30
C PHE A 203 -21.41 -3.81 -18.35
N TYR A 204 -20.84 -5.01 -18.21
CA TYR A 204 -21.11 -6.10 -19.16
C TYR A 204 -22.60 -6.42 -19.26
N GLY A 205 -23.14 -6.40 -20.48
CA GLY A 205 -24.57 -6.64 -20.77
C GLY A 205 -25.48 -5.43 -20.57
N VAL A 206 -24.94 -4.25 -20.17
CA VAL A 206 -25.71 -3.00 -20.01
C VAL A 206 -25.63 -2.14 -21.28
N PHE A 207 -24.42 -2.00 -21.83
CA PHE A 207 -24.15 -1.29 -23.09
C PHE A 207 -22.85 -1.80 -23.73
N PRO A 208 -22.54 -1.40 -25.00
CA PRO A 208 -21.27 -1.74 -25.63
C PRO A 208 -20.09 -1.18 -24.81
N ILE A 209 -19.30 -2.06 -24.21
CA ILE A 209 -18.21 -1.68 -23.28
C ILE A 209 -16.88 -1.39 -23.98
N MET A 210 -16.72 -1.78 -25.24
CA MET A 210 -15.40 -1.73 -25.93
C MET A 210 -14.85 -0.32 -26.05
N ASP A 211 -15.66 0.66 -26.48
CA ASP A 211 -15.21 2.05 -26.64
C ASP A 211 -14.84 2.68 -25.28
N LEU A 212 -15.65 2.41 -24.26
CA LEU A 212 -15.39 2.85 -22.89
C LEU A 212 -14.09 2.22 -22.35
N LEU A 213 -13.90 0.93 -22.59
CA LEU A 213 -12.76 0.17 -22.11
C LEU A 213 -11.45 0.67 -22.74
N PHE A 214 -11.43 0.83 -24.07
CA PHE A 214 -10.26 1.35 -24.78
C PHE A 214 -9.96 2.80 -24.39
N GLY A 215 -10.96 3.67 -24.31
CA GLY A 215 -10.79 5.07 -23.94
C GLY A 215 -10.23 5.23 -22.53
N GLN A 216 -10.80 4.56 -21.56
CA GLN A 216 -10.31 4.58 -20.17
C GLN A 216 -8.93 3.94 -20.02
N MET A 217 -8.70 2.80 -20.69
CA MET A 217 -7.41 2.11 -20.63
C MET A 217 -6.30 2.99 -21.21
N LEU A 218 -6.52 3.58 -22.38
CA LEU A 218 -5.54 4.47 -23.01
C LEU A 218 -5.23 5.68 -22.12
N ALA A 219 -6.25 6.34 -21.58
CA ALA A 219 -6.08 7.49 -20.69
C ALA A 219 -5.30 7.10 -19.42
N LYS A 220 -5.65 5.98 -18.78
CA LYS A 220 -4.97 5.50 -17.58
C LYS A 220 -3.50 5.14 -17.85
N VAL A 221 -3.22 4.47 -18.98
CA VAL A 221 -1.84 4.11 -19.37
C VAL A 221 -1.01 5.38 -19.61
N VAL A 222 -1.49 6.32 -20.43
CA VAL A 222 -0.78 7.57 -20.72
C VAL A 222 -0.52 8.36 -19.44
N LEU A 223 -1.54 8.51 -18.60
CA LEU A 223 -1.44 9.24 -17.35
C LEU A 223 -0.47 8.54 -16.36
N SER A 224 -0.50 7.21 -16.29
CA SER A 224 0.43 6.42 -15.47
C SER A 224 1.86 6.57 -15.94
N MET A 225 2.11 6.54 -17.24
CA MET A 225 3.47 6.69 -17.79
C MET A 225 4.09 8.06 -17.49
N ILE A 226 3.26 9.12 -17.43
CA ILE A 226 3.74 10.48 -17.16
C ILE A 226 3.81 10.76 -15.65
N MET A 227 2.71 10.50 -14.93
CA MET A 227 2.57 10.93 -13.54
C MET A 227 3.30 10.01 -12.55
N VAL A 228 3.30 8.70 -12.78
CA VAL A 228 3.86 7.75 -11.80
C VAL A 228 5.37 7.92 -11.62
N PRO A 229 6.20 8.00 -12.67
CA PRO A 229 7.65 8.19 -12.49
C PRO A 229 8.00 9.45 -11.70
N LEU A 230 7.28 10.54 -11.96
CA LEU A 230 7.50 11.81 -11.28
C LEU A 230 7.10 11.74 -9.82
N LEU A 231 5.87 11.30 -9.55
CA LEU A 231 5.31 11.31 -8.20
C LEU A 231 5.89 10.22 -7.30
N ILE A 232 6.20 9.03 -7.82
CA ILE A 232 6.83 7.99 -7.00
C ILE A 232 8.22 8.43 -6.53
N THR A 233 9.01 9.08 -7.41
CA THR A 233 10.32 9.61 -7.04
C THR A 233 10.19 10.69 -5.96
N PHE A 234 9.20 11.58 -6.12
CA PHE A 234 8.89 12.60 -5.12
C PHE A 234 8.52 11.96 -3.77
N PHE A 235 7.55 11.03 -3.73
CA PHE A 235 7.10 10.43 -2.49
C PHE A 235 8.17 9.58 -1.80
N VAL A 236 8.99 8.85 -2.55
CA VAL A 236 10.12 8.09 -1.99
C VAL A 236 11.15 9.03 -1.38
N SER A 237 11.54 10.09 -2.09
CA SER A 237 12.49 11.10 -1.57
C SER A 237 11.93 11.82 -0.34
N TYR A 238 10.65 12.16 -0.37
CA TYR A 238 9.96 12.80 0.74
C TYR A 238 9.85 11.86 1.95
N GLY A 239 9.58 10.57 1.72
CA GLY A 239 9.56 9.55 2.77
C GLY A 239 10.90 9.40 3.48
N HIS A 240 12.00 9.33 2.74
CA HIS A 240 13.36 9.33 3.32
C HIS A 240 13.60 10.56 4.20
N LYS A 241 13.17 11.75 3.75
CA LYS A 241 13.30 12.98 4.52
C LYS A 241 12.48 12.96 5.81
N LEU A 242 11.26 12.42 5.77
CA LEU A 242 10.40 12.30 6.94
C LEU A 242 10.96 11.34 8.00
N ASP A 243 11.54 10.22 7.54
CA ASP A 243 12.09 9.18 8.42
C ASP A 243 13.54 9.48 8.85
N GLY A 244 14.14 10.57 8.35
CA GLY A 244 15.53 10.94 8.65
C GLY A 244 16.56 9.97 8.04
N THR A 245 16.16 9.16 7.05
CA THR A 245 17.04 8.19 6.39
C THR A 245 17.76 8.82 5.20
N ASN A 246 19.07 8.60 5.10
CA ASN A 246 19.85 9.12 3.97
C ASN A 246 19.82 8.08 2.82
N PRO A 247 19.26 8.42 1.65
CA PRO A 247 19.17 7.48 0.52
C PRO A 247 20.54 6.99 0.04
N LYS A 248 21.63 7.71 0.32
CA LYS A 248 23.00 7.32 -0.05
C LYS A 248 23.60 6.25 0.88
N ALA A 249 23.12 6.12 2.11
CA ALA A 249 23.62 5.14 3.06
C ALA A 249 23.07 3.72 2.81
N VAL A 250 21.85 3.61 2.26
CA VAL A 250 21.21 2.32 1.97
C VAL A 250 21.87 1.60 0.79
N SER A 251 22.44 2.32 -0.18
CA SER A 251 23.11 1.73 -1.33
C SER A 251 24.52 1.17 -1.04
N ALA A 252 25.07 1.42 0.14
CA ALA A 252 26.43 1.00 0.51
C ALA A 252 26.46 -0.38 1.22
N HIS A 253 25.31 -0.92 1.64
CA HIS A 253 25.22 -2.22 2.32
C HIS A 253 24.79 -3.40 1.42
N ASP A 254 24.50 -3.13 0.14
CA ASP A 254 24.09 -4.16 -0.85
C ASP A 254 25.22 -4.54 -1.83
N HIS A 255 26.50 -4.40 -1.39
CA HIS A 255 27.67 -4.86 -2.15
C HIS A 255 28.46 -5.89 -1.37
#